data_3fc1f8eddb83099b989313b996182507
#
_entry.id   3fc1f8eddb83099b989313b996182507
#
_cell.length_a   1.000
_cell.length_b   1.000
_cell.length_c   1.000
_cell.angle_alpha   90.00
_cell.angle_beta   90.00
_cell.angle_gamma   90.00
#
_symmetry.space_group_name_H-M   'P 1'
#
loop_
_entity.id
_entity.type
_entity.pdbx_description
1 polymer ?
#
loop_
_entity_poly.entity_id
_entity_poly.type
_entity_poly.pdbx_seq_one_letter_code
_entity_poly.pdbx_strand_id
1 'polypeptide(L)'
;ELVLCQDRLLNNSKDLFAIFDIYYYDNKKITHLPLLDDNSESRYNYMNKFVDSISNSSSHNIIVKKQLTSNDILKNCDEILANTETYDYHIDGLIFTPTKIPVLGAYANKPIEIDNINNLSWNKVLKWKPPAENTIDFIVIEQGKHKLHSDGKVYKEYSLNVVFNSMDMEP
;
A
#
# COMPACT_ATOMS: atom_id res chain seq x y z
N GLU A 1 0.82 -2.17 -7.18
CA GLU A 1 1.75 -2.88 -6.30
C GLU A 1 2.12 -4.22 -6.93
N LEU A 2 3.42 -4.51 -7.01
CA LEU A 2 3.93 -5.81 -7.42
C LEU A 2 4.20 -6.64 -6.17
N VAL A 3 3.63 -7.82 -6.09
CA VAL A 3 3.89 -8.78 -5.02
C VAL A 3 4.37 -10.09 -5.61
N LEU A 4 5.38 -10.67 -4.98
CA LEU A 4 5.76 -12.06 -5.23
C LEU A 4 4.77 -12.95 -4.48
N CYS A 5 3.97 -13.72 -5.20
CA CYS A 5 3.12 -14.71 -4.59
C CYS A 5 3.74 -16.11 -4.74
N GLN A 6 3.63 -16.88 -3.69
CA GLN A 6 4.04 -18.27 -3.70
C GLN A 6 2.81 -19.13 -4.02
N ASP A 7 2.88 -19.86 -5.12
CA ASP A 7 1.89 -20.90 -5.38
C ASP A 7 2.10 -22.03 -4.36
N ARG A 8 1.21 -22.09 -3.37
CA ARG A 8 1.30 -23.04 -2.26
C ARG A 8 1.17 -24.48 -2.70
N LEU A 9 0.48 -24.74 -3.83
CA LEU A 9 0.27 -26.08 -4.35
C LEU A 9 1.47 -26.60 -5.15
N LEU A 10 2.17 -25.69 -5.84
CA LEU A 10 3.27 -26.05 -6.74
C LEU A 10 4.65 -25.60 -6.25
N ASN A 11 4.73 -24.92 -5.13
CA ASN A 11 5.97 -24.34 -4.57
C ASN A 11 6.69 -23.37 -5.53
N ASN A 12 5.98 -22.84 -6.51
CA ASN A 12 6.49 -21.91 -7.51
C ASN A 12 6.13 -20.48 -7.10
N SER A 13 7.09 -19.56 -7.22
CA SER A 13 6.81 -18.13 -7.11
C SER A 13 6.24 -17.63 -8.44
N LYS A 14 5.16 -16.85 -8.40
CA LYS A 14 4.58 -16.16 -9.55
C LYS A 14 4.54 -14.67 -9.26
N ASP A 15 4.82 -13.88 -10.29
CA ASP A 15 4.62 -12.45 -10.18
C ASP A 15 3.12 -12.13 -10.20
N LEU A 16 2.68 -11.41 -9.18
CA LEU A 16 1.32 -10.95 -9.03
C LEU A 16 1.29 -9.42 -8.96
N PHE A 17 0.55 -8.80 -9.88
CA PHE A 17 0.24 -7.38 -9.81
C PHE A 17 -1.12 -7.20 -9.12
N ALA A 18 -1.10 -6.73 -7.88
CA ALA A 18 -2.29 -6.48 -7.08
C ALA A 18 -2.64 -4.98 -7.13
N ILE A 19 -3.65 -4.62 -7.90
CA ILE A 19 -4.11 -3.24 -8.07
C ILE A 19 -4.99 -2.87 -6.87
N PHE A 20 -4.68 -1.76 -6.20
CA PHE A 20 -5.43 -1.29 -5.03
C PHE A 20 -6.10 0.08 -5.25
N ASP A 21 -5.67 0.84 -6.26
CA ASP A 21 -6.33 2.08 -6.71
C ASP A 21 -5.93 2.40 -8.16
N ILE A 22 -6.70 3.29 -8.82
CA ILE A 22 -6.45 3.75 -10.18
C ILE A 22 -6.74 5.24 -10.30
N TYR A 23 -5.79 5.99 -10.86
CA TYR A 23 -5.85 7.45 -10.97
C TYR A 23 -6.09 7.93 -12.39
N TYR A 24 -5.74 7.13 -13.36
CA TYR A 24 -5.93 7.39 -14.78
C TYR A 24 -6.51 6.17 -15.47
N TYR A 25 -7.48 6.37 -16.33
CA TYR A 25 -8.06 5.35 -17.18
C TYR A 25 -8.31 5.93 -18.55
N ASP A 26 -7.84 5.27 -19.61
CA ASP A 26 -7.97 5.73 -21.00
C ASP A 26 -7.54 7.21 -21.18
N ASN A 27 -6.35 7.55 -20.68
CA ASN A 27 -5.77 8.90 -20.68
C ASN A 27 -6.59 9.97 -19.94
N LYS A 28 -7.63 9.60 -19.21
CA LYS A 28 -8.44 10.51 -18.41
C LYS A 28 -8.09 10.40 -16.93
N LYS A 29 -7.89 11.52 -16.28
CA LYS A 29 -7.69 11.60 -14.83
C LYS A 29 -9.02 11.36 -14.12
N ILE A 30 -9.07 10.33 -13.25
CA ILE A 30 -10.28 9.93 -12.52
C ILE A 30 -10.14 10.04 -11.00
N THR A 31 -9.13 10.75 -10.51
CA THR A 31 -8.88 10.94 -9.07
C THR A 31 -10.02 11.64 -8.33
N HIS A 32 -10.87 12.37 -9.04
CA HIS A 32 -12.06 13.05 -8.50
C HIS A 32 -13.22 12.10 -8.23
N LEU A 33 -13.19 10.89 -8.77
CA LEU A 33 -14.21 9.88 -8.51
C LEU A 33 -14.02 9.26 -7.11
N PRO A 34 -15.10 8.82 -6.48
CA PRO A 34 -15.04 8.02 -5.26
C PRO A 34 -14.31 6.70 -5.52
N LEU A 35 -13.73 6.11 -4.49
CA LEU A 35 -13.16 4.76 -4.62
C LEU A 35 -14.26 3.74 -4.86
N LEU A 36 -15.34 3.82 -4.08
CA LEU A 36 -16.53 2.96 -4.20
C LEU A 36 -17.79 3.82 -4.24
N ASP A 37 -18.67 3.52 -5.19
CA ASP A 37 -19.99 4.11 -5.29
C ASP A 37 -20.98 3.08 -5.83
N ASP A 38 -22.20 3.10 -5.27
CA ASP A 38 -23.28 2.22 -5.69
C ASP A 38 -23.83 2.60 -7.08
N ASN A 39 -23.56 3.82 -7.53
CA ASN A 39 -24.10 4.42 -8.77
C ASN A 39 -23.16 4.34 -9.99
N SER A 40 -22.27 3.37 -10.06
CA SER A 40 -21.52 2.98 -11.26
C SER A 40 -20.22 3.69 -11.61
N GLU A 41 -19.99 4.94 -11.32
CA GLU A 41 -18.72 5.61 -11.64
C GLU A 41 -17.80 5.70 -10.41
N SER A 42 -17.04 4.64 -10.19
CA SER A 42 -16.06 4.57 -9.10
C SER A 42 -14.71 4.09 -9.62
N ARG A 43 -13.64 4.47 -8.92
CA ARG A 43 -12.29 3.98 -9.25
C ARG A 43 -12.20 2.47 -9.16
N TYR A 44 -12.96 1.84 -8.25
CA TYR A 44 -13.02 0.38 -8.13
C TYR A 44 -13.59 -0.28 -9.39
N ASN A 45 -14.66 0.28 -9.96
CA ASN A 45 -15.22 -0.23 -11.22
C ASN A 45 -14.23 -0.06 -12.40
N TYR A 46 -13.46 1.03 -12.42
CA TYR A 46 -12.42 1.22 -13.43
C TYR A 46 -11.25 0.26 -13.27
N MET A 47 -10.86 -0.10 -12.03
CA MET A 47 -9.86 -1.15 -11.80
C MET A 47 -10.33 -2.50 -12.38
N ASN A 48 -11.58 -2.90 -12.11
CA ASN A 48 -12.13 -4.14 -12.66
C ASN A 48 -12.19 -4.10 -14.19
N LYS A 49 -12.69 -3.02 -14.79
CA LYS A 49 -12.68 -2.84 -16.25
C LYS A 49 -11.29 -2.96 -16.85
N PHE A 50 -10.28 -2.40 -16.19
CA PHE A 50 -8.90 -2.50 -16.63
C PHE A 50 -8.42 -3.95 -16.59
N VAL A 51 -8.59 -4.65 -15.47
CA VAL A 51 -8.20 -6.06 -15.34
C VAL A 51 -8.89 -6.92 -16.37
N ASP A 52 -10.20 -6.75 -16.56
CA ASP A 52 -10.98 -7.50 -17.55
C ASP A 52 -10.45 -7.28 -18.99
N SER A 53 -10.03 -6.06 -19.29
CA SER A 53 -9.52 -5.71 -20.63
C SER A 53 -8.18 -6.36 -20.96
N ILE A 54 -7.35 -6.68 -19.96
CA ILE A 54 -5.99 -7.20 -20.16
C ILE A 54 -5.84 -8.67 -19.80
N SER A 55 -6.81 -9.28 -19.11
CA SER A 55 -6.74 -10.67 -18.61
C SER A 55 -6.43 -11.70 -19.69
N ASN A 56 -6.90 -11.46 -20.90
CA ASN A 56 -6.68 -12.38 -22.04
C ASN A 56 -5.36 -12.13 -22.80
N SER A 57 -4.68 -11.03 -22.56
CA SER A 57 -3.49 -10.62 -23.31
C SER A 57 -2.23 -10.56 -22.45
N SER A 58 -2.35 -10.63 -21.13
CA SER A 58 -1.23 -10.54 -20.21
C SER A 58 -0.65 -11.91 -19.88
N SER A 59 0.68 -12.02 -19.90
CA SER A 59 1.41 -13.17 -19.36
C SER A 59 1.54 -13.13 -17.83
N HIS A 60 1.16 -12.01 -17.20
CA HIS A 60 1.25 -11.80 -15.77
C HIS A 60 -0.11 -11.98 -15.10
N ASN A 61 -0.09 -12.42 -13.87
CA ASN A 61 -1.29 -12.50 -13.05
C ASN A 61 -1.61 -11.11 -12.48
N ILE A 62 -2.76 -10.54 -12.87
CA ILE A 62 -3.17 -9.19 -12.48
C ILE A 62 -4.54 -9.28 -11.83
N ILE A 63 -4.66 -8.78 -10.61
CA ILE A 63 -5.90 -8.81 -9.84
C ILE A 63 -6.21 -7.43 -9.24
N VAL A 64 -7.47 -7.19 -8.93
CA VAL A 64 -7.86 -6.09 -8.03
C VAL A 64 -7.80 -6.60 -6.59
N LYS A 65 -7.11 -5.88 -5.70
CA LYS A 65 -7.09 -6.21 -4.27
C LYS A 65 -8.52 -6.22 -3.72
N LYS A 66 -8.85 -7.27 -2.98
CA LYS A 66 -10.16 -7.40 -2.31
C LYS A 66 -10.38 -6.21 -1.38
N GLN A 67 -11.52 -5.58 -1.52
CA GLN A 67 -11.98 -4.49 -0.67
C GLN A 67 -13.29 -4.90 -0.01
N LEU A 68 -13.37 -4.69 1.30
CA LEU A 68 -14.58 -4.96 2.08
C LEU A 68 -15.17 -3.64 2.56
N THR A 69 -16.47 -3.50 2.41
CA THR A 69 -17.22 -2.35 2.92
C THR A 69 -18.42 -2.83 3.71
N SER A 70 -18.61 -2.26 4.87
CA SER A 70 -19.80 -2.44 5.69
C SER A 70 -19.91 -1.30 6.70
N ASN A 71 -21.01 -1.25 7.42
CA ASN A 71 -21.16 -0.35 8.56
C ASN A 71 -20.38 -0.81 9.80
N ASP A 72 -19.91 -2.06 9.80
CA ASP A 72 -19.10 -2.65 10.86
C ASP A 72 -17.69 -2.91 10.33
N ILE A 73 -16.83 -1.91 10.47
CA ILE A 73 -15.44 -1.98 9.99
C ILE A 73 -14.62 -3.02 10.76
N LEU A 74 -14.91 -3.22 12.06
CA LEU A 74 -14.17 -4.17 12.88
C LEU A 74 -14.44 -5.60 12.42
N LYS A 75 -15.68 -5.92 12.10
CA LYS A 75 -16.04 -7.23 11.52
C LYS A 75 -15.31 -7.48 10.19
N ASN A 76 -15.18 -6.47 9.34
CA ASN A 76 -14.40 -6.59 8.11
C ASN A 76 -12.91 -6.85 8.38
N CYS A 77 -12.35 -6.19 9.40
CA CYS A 77 -10.97 -6.45 9.81
C CYS A 77 -10.79 -7.89 10.26
N ASP A 78 -11.66 -8.37 11.13
CA ASP A 78 -11.64 -9.74 11.62
C ASP A 78 -11.77 -10.75 10.48
N GLU A 79 -12.64 -10.49 9.50
CA GLU A 79 -12.81 -11.34 8.32
C GLU A 79 -11.51 -11.44 7.51
N ILE A 80 -10.83 -10.31 7.24
CA ILE A 80 -9.58 -10.31 6.49
C ILE A 80 -8.49 -11.05 7.27
N LEU A 81 -8.32 -10.73 8.56
CA LEU A 81 -7.26 -11.28 9.39
C LEU A 81 -7.45 -12.78 9.66
N ALA A 82 -8.69 -13.24 9.80
CA ALA A 82 -8.98 -14.66 9.98
C ALA A 82 -8.73 -15.49 8.71
N ASN A 83 -8.72 -14.85 7.54
CA ASN A 83 -8.61 -15.52 6.25
C ASN A 83 -7.31 -15.20 5.50
N THR A 84 -6.25 -14.77 6.20
CA THR A 84 -4.97 -14.40 5.58
C THR A 84 -4.39 -15.53 4.72
N GLU A 85 -4.60 -16.77 5.13
CA GLU A 85 -4.13 -17.96 4.40
C GLU A 85 -4.84 -18.22 3.07
N THR A 86 -5.96 -17.54 2.81
CA THR A 86 -6.73 -17.72 1.55
C THR A 86 -6.27 -16.78 0.44
N TYR A 87 -5.41 -15.82 0.76
CA TYR A 87 -4.88 -14.89 -0.24
C TYR A 87 -3.65 -15.48 -0.92
N ASP A 88 -3.47 -15.17 -2.20
CA ASP A 88 -2.31 -15.59 -2.98
C ASP A 88 -1.04 -14.79 -2.64
N TYR A 89 -1.12 -13.86 -1.71
CA TYR A 89 -0.01 -13.01 -1.27
C TYR A 89 -0.01 -12.84 0.25
N HIS A 90 1.15 -12.50 0.80
CA HIS A 90 1.29 -12.23 2.23
C HIS A 90 0.56 -10.94 2.61
N ILE A 91 -0.16 -11.00 3.73
CA ILE A 91 -0.85 -9.85 4.32
C ILE A 91 -0.09 -9.42 5.58
N ASP A 92 0.53 -8.26 5.53
CA ASP A 92 1.31 -7.66 6.61
C ASP A 92 0.54 -6.63 7.44
N GLY A 93 -0.75 -6.45 7.12
CA GLY A 93 -1.61 -5.49 7.79
C GLY A 93 -2.84 -5.11 6.99
N LEU A 94 -3.50 -4.05 7.41
CA LEU A 94 -4.73 -3.54 6.81
C LEU A 94 -4.55 -2.11 6.30
N ILE A 95 -5.22 -1.80 5.19
CA ILE A 95 -5.27 -0.45 4.62
C ILE A 95 -6.71 0.02 4.67
N PHE A 96 -6.94 1.14 5.34
CA PHE A 96 -8.24 1.79 5.41
C PHE A 96 -8.27 2.97 4.45
N THR A 97 -9.09 2.88 3.43
CA THR A 97 -9.21 3.90 2.40
C THR A 97 -10.63 4.48 2.41
N PRO A 98 -10.80 5.80 2.47
CA PRO A 98 -12.11 6.42 2.40
C PRO A 98 -12.81 6.08 1.08
N THR A 99 -14.03 5.59 1.15
CA THR A 99 -14.78 5.16 -0.04
C THR A 99 -15.29 6.33 -0.89
N LYS A 100 -15.73 7.41 -0.25
CA LYS A 100 -16.41 8.54 -0.90
C LYS A 100 -15.52 9.77 -1.09
N ILE A 101 -14.35 9.84 -0.44
CA ILE A 101 -13.45 10.98 -0.53
C ILE A 101 -12.55 10.84 -1.77
N PRO A 102 -12.53 11.82 -2.66
CA PRO A 102 -11.61 11.84 -3.80
C PRO A 102 -10.14 11.86 -3.37
N VAL A 103 -9.26 11.37 -4.23
CA VAL A 103 -7.81 11.41 -3.96
C VAL A 103 -7.33 12.85 -3.87
N LEU A 104 -6.47 13.13 -2.88
CA LEU A 104 -5.89 14.46 -2.60
C LEU A 104 -6.92 15.54 -2.25
N GLY A 105 -8.13 15.16 -1.80
CA GLY A 105 -9.16 16.13 -1.44
C GLY A 105 -9.73 16.88 -2.63
N ALA A 106 -9.59 16.33 -3.84
CA ALA A 106 -10.26 16.87 -5.01
C ALA A 106 -11.74 17.07 -4.67
N TYR A 107 -12.27 18.22 -4.99
CA TYR A 107 -13.71 18.45 -4.86
C TYR A 107 -14.44 17.44 -5.74
N ALA A 108 -15.53 16.88 -5.22
CA ALA A 108 -16.35 15.98 -6.00
C ALA A 108 -16.60 16.57 -7.39
N ASN A 109 -16.25 15.82 -8.43
CA ASN A 109 -16.39 16.16 -9.84
C ASN A 109 -15.41 17.19 -10.44
N LYS A 110 -14.34 17.58 -9.73
CA LYS A 110 -13.30 18.41 -10.33
C LYS A 110 -11.92 17.81 -10.10
N PRO A 111 -11.16 17.45 -11.15
CA PRO A 111 -9.77 17.06 -11.00
C PRO A 111 -8.98 18.25 -10.43
N ILE A 112 -8.12 17.96 -9.44
CA ILE A 112 -7.14 18.97 -9.03
C ILE A 112 -6.09 19.04 -10.13
N GLU A 113 -5.90 20.21 -10.71
CA GLU A 113 -4.72 20.54 -11.50
C GLU A 113 -3.58 20.80 -10.53
N ILE A 114 -2.65 19.85 -10.42
CA ILE A 114 -1.53 19.95 -9.51
C ILE A 114 -0.28 20.12 -10.34
N ASP A 115 0.21 21.36 -10.38
CA ASP A 115 1.51 21.69 -10.98
C ASP A 115 2.70 21.18 -10.17
N ASN A 116 2.49 20.79 -8.89
CA ASN A 116 3.50 20.29 -7.98
C ASN A 116 3.02 19.06 -7.18
N ILE A 117 2.96 17.91 -7.83
CA ILE A 117 2.60 16.62 -7.20
C ILE A 117 3.60 16.19 -6.10
N ASN A 118 4.85 16.65 -6.17
CA ASN A 118 5.94 16.16 -5.34
C ASN A 118 5.80 16.47 -3.83
N ASN A 119 4.89 17.37 -3.44
CA ASN A 119 4.70 17.79 -2.06
C ASN A 119 3.30 17.48 -1.49
N LEU A 120 2.45 16.77 -2.23
CA LEU A 120 1.10 16.47 -1.77
C LEU A 120 1.00 15.01 -1.32
N SER A 121 0.95 14.82 -0.03
CA SER A 121 0.63 13.53 0.58
C SER A 121 -0.86 13.43 0.83
N TRP A 122 -1.49 12.33 0.43
CA TRP A 122 -2.88 12.05 0.78
C TRP A 122 -2.94 11.32 2.12
N ASN A 123 -3.11 12.09 3.19
CA ASN A 123 -3.11 11.61 4.57
C ASN A 123 -4.42 10.96 5.04
N LYS A 124 -5.35 10.67 4.12
CA LYS A 124 -6.65 10.06 4.46
C LYS A 124 -6.62 8.53 4.44
N VAL A 125 -5.56 7.94 3.91
CA VAL A 125 -5.35 6.49 3.95
C VAL A 125 -4.60 6.15 5.23
N LEU A 126 -5.19 5.25 6.01
CA LEU A 126 -4.56 4.74 7.23
C LEU A 126 -4.06 3.32 6.99
N LYS A 127 -2.88 3.02 7.50
CA LYS A 127 -2.29 1.68 7.48
C LYS A 127 -2.17 1.18 8.91
N TRP A 128 -2.65 -0.01 9.14
CA TRP A 128 -2.46 -0.70 10.40
C TRP A 128 -1.63 -1.96 10.16
N LYS A 129 -0.66 -2.20 11.04
CA LYS A 129 0.14 -3.42 11.04
C LYS A 129 0.12 -4.04 12.42
N PRO A 130 0.10 -5.38 12.54
CA PRO A 130 0.31 -6.02 13.83
C PRO A 130 1.72 -5.69 14.36
N PRO A 131 1.92 -5.68 15.68
CA PRO A 131 3.22 -5.30 16.28
C PRO A 131 4.42 -6.07 15.73
N ALA A 132 4.23 -7.33 15.37
CA ALA A 132 5.29 -8.16 14.79
C ALA A 132 5.74 -7.72 13.38
N GLU A 133 4.88 -7.01 12.65
CA GLU A 133 5.14 -6.53 11.28
C GLU A 133 5.56 -5.05 11.26
N ASN A 134 5.63 -4.40 12.43
CA ASN A 134 6.08 -3.02 12.52
C ASN A 134 7.60 -2.97 12.38
N THR A 135 8.06 -2.13 11.47
CA THR A 135 9.48 -1.82 11.24
C THR A 135 9.75 -0.35 11.47
N ILE A 136 10.95 -0.05 11.90
CA ILE A 136 11.44 1.32 12.05
C ILE A 136 12.68 1.46 11.18
N ASP A 137 12.69 2.46 10.33
CA ASP A 137 13.83 2.77 9.48
C ASP A 137 14.84 3.64 10.25
N PHE A 138 16.12 3.26 10.17
CA PHE A 138 17.21 4.01 10.79
C PHE A 138 18.23 4.43 9.73
N ILE A 139 18.75 5.65 9.87
CA ILE A 139 19.98 6.01 9.22
C ILE A 139 21.13 5.41 10.01
N VAL A 140 21.92 4.57 9.35
CA VAL A 140 23.09 3.90 9.94
C VAL A 140 24.33 4.70 9.62
N ILE A 141 25.02 5.20 10.66
CA ILE A 141 26.25 5.97 10.52
C ILE A 141 27.40 5.20 11.18
N GLU A 142 28.43 4.87 10.39
CA GLU A 142 29.64 4.23 10.90
C GLU A 142 30.42 5.22 11.75
N GLN A 143 30.77 4.85 12.99
CA GLN A 143 31.47 5.72 13.94
C GLN A 143 32.99 5.74 13.75
N GLY A 144 33.50 5.07 12.74
CA GLY A 144 34.94 5.06 12.38
C GLY A 144 35.85 4.37 13.41
N LYS A 145 35.28 3.76 14.46
CA LYS A 145 36.03 3.07 15.51
C LYS A 145 35.88 1.57 15.37
N HIS A 146 37.00 0.90 15.23
CA HIS A 146 37.06 -0.55 15.33
C HIS A 146 37.44 -0.91 16.77
N LYS A 147 36.64 -1.71 17.44
CA LYS A 147 36.93 -2.21 18.80
C LYS A 147 37.34 -3.66 18.69
N LEU A 148 38.55 -3.98 19.20
CA LEU A 148 38.96 -5.35 19.42
C LEU A 148 38.27 -5.86 20.68
N HIS A 149 37.50 -6.91 20.55
CA HIS A 149 36.79 -7.53 21.67
C HIS A 149 37.64 -8.65 22.30
N SER A 150 37.28 -9.08 23.53
CA SER A 150 37.97 -10.13 24.27
C SER A 150 37.97 -11.51 23.59
N ASP A 151 37.07 -11.69 22.58
CA ASP A 151 37.02 -12.88 21.73
C ASP A 151 38.01 -12.84 20.55
N GLY A 152 38.85 -11.81 20.47
CA GLY A 152 39.83 -11.61 19.39
C GLY A 152 39.25 -11.09 18.07
N LYS A 153 37.94 -10.77 18.02
CA LYS A 153 37.30 -10.22 16.82
C LYS A 153 37.27 -8.72 16.84
N VAL A 154 37.30 -8.14 15.65
CA VAL A 154 37.15 -6.70 15.44
C VAL A 154 35.72 -6.39 15.10
N TYR A 155 35.10 -5.53 15.88
CA TYR A 155 33.72 -5.06 15.68
C TYR A 155 33.72 -3.62 15.19
N LYS A 156 32.79 -3.34 14.27
CA LYS A 156 32.48 -1.96 13.84
C LYS A 156 31.34 -1.42 14.69
N GLU A 157 31.46 -0.16 15.05
CA GLU A 157 30.43 0.55 15.82
C GLU A 157 29.62 1.44 14.87
N TYR A 158 28.29 1.31 14.96
CA TYR A 158 27.35 2.13 14.20
C TYR A 158 26.38 2.84 15.14
N SER A 159 26.05 4.09 14.84
CA SER A 159 24.91 4.76 15.46
C SER A 159 23.66 4.58 14.57
N LEU A 160 22.54 4.32 15.22
CA LEU A 160 21.22 4.27 14.60
C LEU A 160 20.50 5.58 14.89
N ASN A 161 20.17 6.33 13.85
CA ASN A 161 19.54 7.63 13.97
C ASN A 161 18.17 7.63 13.31
N VAL A 162 17.17 8.21 13.98
CA VAL A 162 15.84 8.44 13.42
C VAL A 162 15.81 9.85 12.82
N VAL A 163 15.26 9.97 11.61
CA VAL A 163 15.04 11.28 10.99
C VAL A 163 13.72 11.85 11.49
N PHE A 164 13.76 13.05 12.03
CA PHE A 164 12.58 13.83 12.33
C PHE A 164 12.34 14.84 11.22
N ASN A 165 11.12 14.88 10.69
CA ASN A 165 10.67 16.05 9.97
C ASN A 165 10.07 17.01 11.01
N SER A 166 10.67 18.18 11.17
CA SER A 166 10.21 19.17 12.15
C SER A 166 8.81 19.72 11.89
N MET A 167 8.24 19.42 10.71
CA MET A 167 6.85 19.78 10.36
C MET A 167 5.80 18.78 10.87
N ASP A 168 6.23 17.60 11.33
CA ASP A 168 5.34 16.55 11.83
C ASP A 168 5.13 16.62 13.37
N MET A 169 5.64 17.64 14.02
CA MET A 169 5.61 17.83 15.47
C MET A 169 4.57 18.88 15.92
N GLU A 170 3.42 18.98 15.25
CA GLU A 170 2.27 19.67 15.85
C GLU A 170 1.38 18.66 16.58
N PRO A 171 1.00 18.99 17.85
CA PRO A 171 0.24 18.10 18.72
C PRO A 171 -1.18 17.85 18.26
#